data_5f101d33386f7abfe7df8e53f0d25cdc
#
_entry.id   5f101d33386f7abfe7df8e53f0d25cdc
#
_cell.length_a   1.000
_cell.length_b   1.000
_cell.length_c   1.000
_cell.angle_alpha   90.00
_cell.angle_beta   90.00
_cell.angle_gamma   90.00
#
_symmetry.space_group_name_H-M   'P 1'
#
loop_
_entity.id
_entity.type
_entity.pdbx_description
1 polymer ?
#
loop_
_entity_poly.entity_id
_entity_poly.type
_entity_poly.pdbx_seq_one_letter_code
_entity_poly.pdbx_strand_id
1 'polypeptide(L)'
;ITDKGIGNGISLIIMIGIVARLPQSFLQELMFQTTGGGSIIMLLVELIFLALVFMLAIAIVQAVRRIPVQYAKRIVGNKQYGGVRQYIPLKLNAANVMPIIFAQALMFIPGLIWGGQWLDITSFWYNFTLFVLVIAFTYFYTAIIVNPQMMADDMKRNGGFIPGVKPGKSTVSYIDDIMTRITLPGSVFLAIITV
;
A
#
# COMPACT_ATOMS: atom_id res chain seq x y z
N ILE A 1 -5.07 -3.71 22.66
CA ILE A 1 -3.83 -3.91 21.89
C ILE A 1 -3.32 -2.55 21.42
N THR A 2 -4.15 -1.74 20.80
CA THR A 2 -3.80 -0.40 20.31
C THR A 2 -3.30 0.51 21.43
N ASP A 3 -3.99 0.50 22.58
CA ASP A 3 -3.63 1.33 23.75
C ASP A 3 -2.34 0.90 24.45
N LYS A 4 -1.92 -0.35 24.26
CA LYS A 4 -0.68 -0.90 24.85
C LYS A 4 0.52 -0.89 23.91
N GLY A 5 0.43 -0.22 22.76
CA GLY A 5 1.57 0.09 21.92
C GLY A 5 2.07 -1.00 20.97
N ILE A 6 1.30 -2.08 20.74
CA ILE A 6 1.68 -3.13 19.77
C ILE A 6 1.25 -2.79 18.32
N GLY A 7 0.74 -1.56 18.07
CA GLY A 7 0.27 -1.12 16.77
C GLY A 7 -1.26 -1.15 16.64
N ASN A 8 -1.78 -1.17 15.41
CA ASN A 8 -3.20 -1.17 15.17
C ASN A 8 -3.81 -2.55 15.46
N GLY A 9 -4.66 -2.66 16.49
CA GLY A 9 -5.29 -3.91 16.92
C GLY A 9 -6.17 -4.56 15.85
N ILE A 10 -6.87 -3.76 15.03
CA ILE A 10 -7.71 -4.28 13.94
C ILE A 10 -6.86 -4.99 12.89
N SER A 11 -5.76 -4.38 12.47
CA SER A 11 -4.82 -4.98 11.52
C SER A 11 -4.23 -6.29 12.04
N LEU A 12 -3.96 -6.36 13.33
CA LEU A 12 -3.42 -7.56 13.97
C LEU A 12 -4.44 -8.70 14.00
N ILE A 13 -5.71 -8.41 14.28
CA ILE A 13 -6.79 -9.41 14.25
C ILE A 13 -6.97 -9.97 12.83
N ILE A 14 -6.98 -9.09 11.81
CA ILE A 14 -7.07 -9.51 10.41
C ILE A 14 -5.89 -10.40 10.03
N MET A 15 -4.67 -10.00 10.41
CA MET A 15 -3.46 -10.78 10.17
C MET A 15 -3.53 -12.16 10.80
N ILE A 16 -3.95 -12.27 12.06
CA ILE A 16 -4.10 -13.56 12.75
C ILE A 16 -5.13 -14.43 12.03
N GLY A 17 -6.27 -13.86 11.60
CA GLY A 17 -7.30 -14.58 10.87
C GLY A 17 -6.82 -15.18 9.55
N ILE A 18 -5.93 -14.47 8.84
CA ILE A 18 -5.30 -14.96 7.60
C ILE A 18 -4.26 -16.02 7.90
N VAL A 19 -3.33 -15.73 8.83
CA VAL A 19 -2.22 -16.63 9.18
C VAL A 19 -2.71 -17.94 9.79
N ALA A 20 -3.82 -17.93 10.54
CA ALA A 20 -4.39 -19.14 11.13
C ALA A 20 -4.84 -20.19 10.09
N ARG A 21 -5.16 -19.76 8.85
CA ARG A 21 -5.56 -20.66 7.76
C ARG A 21 -4.36 -21.22 6.97
N LEU A 22 -3.22 -20.56 7.01
CA LEU A 22 -2.02 -20.95 6.24
C LEU A 22 -1.56 -22.40 6.51
N PRO A 23 -1.45 -22.89 7.76
CA PRO A 23 -0.98 -24.25 8.01
C PRO A 23 -1.89 -25.31 7.38
N GLN A 24 -3.21 -25.08 7.45
CA GLN A 24 -4.18 -26.03 6.89
C GLN A 24 -4.17 -26.04 5.37
N SER A 25 -4.08 -24.87 4.74
CA SER A 25 -3.97 -24.75 3.28
C SER A 25 -2.67 -25.38 2.78
N PHE A 26 -1.57 -25.19 3.48
CA PHE A 26 -0.28 -25.77 3.15
C PHE A 26 -0.31 -27.29 3.24
N LEU A 27 -0.90 -27.87 4.30
CA LEU A 27 -1.06 -29.32 4.44
C LEU A 27 -1.94 -29.92 3.35
N GLN A 28 -3.02 -29.24 2.97
CA GLN A 28 -3.89 -29.68 1.86
C GLN A 28 -3.13 -29.72 0.54
N GLU A 29 -2.36 -28.67 0.24
CA GLU A 29 -1.55 -28.60 -0.98
C GLU A 29 -0.48 -29.70 -0.99
N LEU A 30 0.21 -29.90 0.14
CA LEU A 30 1.23 -30.93 0.29
C LEU A 30 0.63 -32.34 0.08
N MET A 31 -0.55 -32.61 0.63
CA MET A 31 -1.25 -33.88 0.42
C MET A 31 -1.69 -34.04 -1.03
N PHE A 32 -2.19 -32.99 -1.67
CA PHE A 32 -2.58 -33.02 -3.08
C PHE A 32 -1.40 -33.34 -4.00
N GLN A 33 -0.26 -32.70 -3.78
CA GLN A 33 0.95 -32.88 -4.58
C GLN A 33 1.65 -34.22 -4.34
N THR A 34 1.50 -34.81 -3.14
CA THR A 34 2.15 -36.11 -2.82
C THR A 34 1.28 -37.31 -3.08
N THR A 35 -0.06 -37.22 -2.91
CA THR A 35 -0.97 -38.35 -2.99
C THR A 35 -1.96 -38.26 -4.14
N GLY A 36 -2.26 -37.01 -4.59
CA GLY A 36 -3.31 -36.72 -5.57
C GLY A 36 -2.88 -36.71 -7.07
N GLY A 37 -1.65 -37.15 -7.41
CA GLY A 37 -1.15 -37.12 -8.76
C GLY A 37 -0.42 -35.84 -9.18
N GLY A 38 -0.15 -34.94 -8.24
CA GLY A 38 0.72 -33.79 -8.45
C GLY A 38 2.20 -34.19 -8.47
N SER A 39 3.07 -33.20 -8.68
CA SER A 39 4.52 -33.40 -8.69
C SER A 39 5.18 -32.59 -7.58
N ILE A 40 6.10 -33.20 -6.88
CA ILE A 40 6.95 -32.50 -5.87
C ILE A 40 7.66 -31.29 -6.48
N ILE A 41 8.00 -31.37 -7.77
CA ILE A 41 8.60 -30.27 -8.53
C ILE A 41 7.63 -29.08 -8.59
N MET A 42 6.34 -29.34 -8.81
CA MET A 42 5.31 -28.27 -8.84
C MET A 42 5.18 -27.58 -7.49
N LEU A 43 5.18 -28.31 -6.41
CA LEU A 43 5.17 -27.77 -5.05
C LEU A 43 6.39 -26.85 -4.79
N LEU A 44 7.59 -27.25 -5.27
CA LEU A 44 8.78 -26.40 -5.15
C LEU A 44 8.63 -25.09 -5.95
N VAL A 45 8.07 -25.17 -7.16
CA VAL A 45 7.81 -23.99 -8.00
C VAL A 45 6.83 -23.04 -7.31
N GLU A 46 5.75 -23.56 -6.73
CA GLU A 46 4.75 -22.78 -5.98
C GLU A 46 5.36 -22.10 -4.75
N LEU A 47 6.20 -22.80 -3.99
CA LEU A 47 6.90 -22.21 -2.84
C LEU A 47 7.88 -21.11 -3.24
N ILE A 48 8.62 -21.29 -4.33
CA ILE A 48 9.53 -20.26 -4.86
C ILE A 48 8.72 -19.04 -5.32
N PHE A 49 7.61 -19.25 -6.02
CA PHE A 49 6.72 -18.19 -6.47
C PHE A 49 6.11 -17.43 -5.30
N LEU A 50 5.63 -18.14 -4.28
CA LEU A 50 5.11 -17.56 -3.05
C LEU A 50 6.17 -16.69 -2.35
N ALA A 51 7.39 -17.20 -2.19
CA ALA A 51 8.49 -16.45 -1.59
C ALA A 51 8.83 -15.18 -2.39
N LEU A 52 8.78 -15.25 -3.73
CA LEU A 52 9.00 -14.11 -4.60
C LEU A 52 7.91 -13.06 -4.42
N VAL A 53 6.64 -13.45 -4.37
CA VAL A 53 5.51 -12.55 -4.12
C VAL A 53 5.65 -11.87 -2.75
N PHE A 54 6.03 -12.60 -1.68
CA PHE A 54 6.30 -12.01 -0.38
C PHE A 54 7.44 -11.00 -0.41
N MET A 55 8.55 -11.32 -1.08
CA MET A 55 9.67 -10.38 -1.21
C MET A 55 9.27 -9.10 -1.96
N LEU A 56 8.52 -9.22 -3.04
CA LEU A 56 8.01 -8.07 -3.78
C LEU A 56 7.04 -7.23 -2.94
N ALA A 57 6.13 -7.87 -2.19
CA ALA A 57 5.20 -7.19 -1.30
C ALA A 57 5.93 -6.38 -0.23
N ILE A 58 6.94 -6.97 0.42
CA ILE A 58 7.77 -6.29 1.42
C ILE A 58 8.51 -5.11 0.79
N ALA A 59 9.10 -5.29 -0.39
CA ALA A 59 9.83 -4.24 -1.09
C ALA A 59 8.95 -3.01 -1.36
N ILE A 60 7.70 -3.21 -1.78
CA ILE A 60 6.77 -2.10 -2.06
C ILE A 60 6.24 -1.45 -0.79
N VAL A 61 5.94 -2.23 0.25
CA VAL A 61 5.52 -1.67 1.55
C VAL A 61 6.64 -0.83 2.18
N GLN A 62 7.90 -1.22 1.99
CA GLN A 62 9.06 -0.46 2.47
C GLN A 62 9.49 0.66 1.53
N ALA A 63 8.99 0.68 0.30
CA ALA A 63 9.35 1.68 -0.69
C ALA A 63 8.85 3.07 -0.28
N VAL A 64 9.80 3.99 -0.11
CA VAL A 64 9.56 5.35 0.36
C VAL A 64 10.26 6.34 -0.56
N ARG A 65 9.52 7.29 -1.10
CA ARG A 65 10.09 8.44 -1.81
C ARG A 65 10.47 9.52 -0.81
N ARG A 66 11.74 9.90 -0.75
CA ARG A 66 12.24 10.95 0.14
C ARG A 66 12.26 12.29 -0.60
N ILE A 67 11.50 13.26 -0.12
CA ILE A 67 11.51 14.64 -0.64
C ILE A 67 12.44 15.47 0.24
N PRO A 68 13.49 16.09 -0.32
CA PRO A 68 14.36 16.95 0.46
C PRO A 68 13.65 18.26 0.83
N VAL A 69 13.65 18.59 2.12
CA VAL A 69 13.13 19.84 2.66
C VAL A 69 14.25 20.56 3.37
N GLN A 70 14.34 21.85 3.15
CA GLN A 70 15.33 22.72 3.76
C GLN A 70 14.62 23.65 4.74
N TYR A 71 15.08 23.68 6.00
CA TYR A 71 14.57 24.60 7.00
C TYR A 71 15.46 25.83 7.08
N ALA A 72 14.83 26.99 7.31
CA ALA A 72 15.57 28.24 7.48
C ALA A 72 16.48 28.14 8.71
N LYS A 73 17.69 28.67 8.59
CA LYS A 73 18.61 28.77 9.72
C LYS A 73 18.09 29.80 10.71
N ARG A 74 17.96 29.41 11.97
CA ARG A 74 17.60 30.32 13.07
C ARG A 74 18.85 30.65 13.87
N ILE A 75 19.18 31.92 13.97
CA ILE A 75 20.31 32.41 14.79
C ILE A 75 19.70 32.87 16.11
N VAL A 76 20.08 32.23 17.20
CA VAL A 76 19.71 32.68 18.56
C VAL A 76 21.00 32.97 19.32
N GLY A 77 21.31 34.26 19.49
CA GLY A 77 22.59 34.72 20.04
C GLY A 77 23.77 34.36 19.13
N ASN A 78 24.80 33.76 19.71
CA ASN A 78 26.02 33.35 18.98
C ASN A 78 25.99 31.91 18.44
N LYS A 79 24.83 31.22 18.56
CA LYS A 79 24.67 29.80 18.08
C LYS A 79 23.69 29.75 16.91
N GLN A 80 24.11 29.09 15.84
CA GLN A 80 23.27 28.79 14.69
C GLN A 80 22.52 27.47 14.93
N TYR A 81 21.19 27.54 14.93
CA TYR A 81 20.31 26.39 14.98
C TYR A 81 19.60 26.21 13.63
N GLY A 82 19.55 25.01 13.10
CA GLY A 82 18.84 24.69 11.85
C GLY A 82 19.77 24.64 10.63
N GLY A 83 19.18 24.57 9.44
CA GLY A 83 19.92 24.43 8.18
C GLY A 83 20.25 23.00 7.80
N VAL A 84 19.80 22.02 8.57
CA VAL A 84 19.92 20.60 8.23
C VAL A 84 18.89 20.25 7.17
N ARG A 85 19.31 19.56 6.11
CA ARG A 85 18.40 18.98 5.12
C ARG A 85 17.65 17.85 5.79
N GLN A 86 16.34 17.97 5.88
CA GLN A 86 15.45 16.89 6.31
C GLN A 86 14.74 16.31 5.09
N TYR A 87 14.29 15.06 5.21
CA TYR A 87 13.56 14.37 4.15
C TYR A 87 12.18 14.02 4.65
N ILE A 88 11.15 14.38 3.86
CA ILE A 88 9.79 13.90 4.11
C ILE A 88 9.63 12.56 3.41
N PRO A 89 9.38 11.48 4.18
CA PRO A 89 9.16 10.16 3.58
C PRO A 89 7.72 10.04 3.07
N LEU A 90 7.54 9.94 1.75
CA LEU A 90 6.26 9.58 1.14
C LEU A 90 6.26 8.09 0.84
N LYS A 91 5.35 7.35 1.46
CA LYS A 91 5.19 5.91 1.22
C LYS A 91 4.58 5.68 -0.16
N LEU A 92 5.09 4.69 -0.87
CA LEU A 92 4.54 4.25 -2.16
C LEU A 92 3.12 3.71 -2.01
N ASN A 93 2.89 2.96 -0.93
CA ASN A 93 1.58 2.47 -0.54
C ASN A 93 1.14 3.15 0.76
N ALA A 94 0.60 4.37 0.66
CA ALA A 94 0.09 5.10 1.81
C ALA A 94 -1.26 4.53 2.31
N ALA A 95 -2.04 3.95 1.40
CA ALA A 95 -3.37 3.39 1.69
C ALA A 95 -3.32 2.02 2.40
N ASN A 96 -2.15 1.37 2.44
CA ASN A 96 -1.94 0.02 3.01
C ASN A 96 -2.89 -1.03 2.38
N VAL A 97 -3.58 -1.82 3.19
CA VAL A 97 -4.46 -2.94 2.77
C VAL A 97 -5.93 -2.51 2.59
N MET A 98 -6.31 -1.31 3.05
CA MET A 98 -7.70 -0.85 3.01
C MET A 98 -8.35 -0.89 1.63
N PRO A 99 -7.69 -0.47 0.53
CA PRO A 99 -8.27 -0.53 -0.81
C PRO A 99 -8.70 -1.94 -1.22
N ILE A 100 -7.91 -2.94 -0.86
CA ILE A 100 -8.17 -4.35 -1.19
C ILE A 100 -9.45 -4.82 -0.49
N ILE A 101 -9.57 -4.55 0.82
CA ILE A 101 -10.73 -4.95 1.62
C ILE A 101 -12.02 -4.35 1.05
N PHE A 102 -12.00 -3.06 0.70
CA PHE A 102 -13.16 -2.39 0.12
C PHE A 102 -13.49 -2.87 -1.30
N ALA A 103 -12.48 -3.11 -2.13
CA ALA A 103 -12.68 -3.66 -3.46
C ALA A 103 -13.34 -5.05 -3.39
N GLN A 104 -12.84 -5.93 -2.53
CA GLN A 104 -13.43 -7.25 -2.31
C GLN A 104 -14.86 -7.17 -1.77
N ALA A 105 -15.11 -6.28 -0.79
CA ALA A 105 -16.46 -6.08 -0.27
C ALA A 105 -17.42 -5.59 -1.35
N LEU A 106 -16.98 -4.70 -2.24
CA LEU A 106 -17.82 -4.20 -3.33
C LEU A 106 -18.12 -5.25 -4.38
N MET A 107 -17.23 -6.24 -4.57
CA MET A 107 -17.44 -7.35 -5.50
C MET A 107 -18.62 -8.26 -5.13
N PHE A 108 -19.09 -8.22 -3.87
CA PHE A 108 -20.32 -8.92 -3.50
C PHE A 108 -21.59 -8.34 -4.17
N ILE A 109 -21.59 -7.03 -4.48
CA ILE A 109 -22.78 -6.36 -5.05
C ILE A 109 -23.13 -6.90 -6.45
N PRO A 110 -22.20 -6.98 -7.42
CA PRO A 110 -22.47 -7.61 -8.70
C PRO A 110 -22.93 -9.06 -8.58
N GLY A 111 -22.32 -9.83 -7.67
CA GLY A 111 -22.69 -11.21 -7.40
C GLY A 111 -24.13 -11.39 -6.94
N LEU A 112 -24.68 -10.44 -6.16
CA LEU A 112 -26.07 -10.45 -5.72
C LEU A 112 -27.05 -10.08 -6.84
N ILE A 113 -26.64 -9.24 -7.80
CA ILE A 113 -27.51 -8.72 -8.88
C ILE A 113 -27.53 -9.68 -10.08
N TRP A 114 -26.36 -10.16 -10.52
CA TRP A 114 -26.21 -10.97 -11.75
C TRP A 114 -26.02 -12.46 -11.48
N GLY A 115 -25.97 -12.91 -10.22
CA GLY A 115 -25.90 -14.32 -9.83
C GLY A 115 -24.50 -14.94 -9.89
N GLY A 116 -24.43 -16.26 -9.72
CA GLY A 116 -23.21 -17.00 -9.40
C GLY A 116 -22.05 -16.93 -10.41
N GLN A 117 -22.29 -16.54 -11.66
CA GLN A 117 -21.21 -16.41 -12.64
C GLN A 117 -20.23 -15.26 -12.33
N TRP A 118 -20.71 -14.22 -11.61
CA TRP A 118 -19.86 -13.09 -11.15
C TRP A 118 -19.12 -13.38 -9.84
N LEU A 119 -19.51 -14.43 -9.14
CA LEU A 119 -18.83 -14.88 -7.92
C LEU A 119 -17.71 -15.90 -8.21
N ASP A 120 -17.57 -16.31 -9.46
CA ASP A 120 -16.55 -17.25 -9.87
C ASP A 120 -15.18 -16.56 -9.89
N ILE A 121 -14.36 -16.85 -8.86
CA ILE A 121 -13.03 -16.25 -8.67
C ILE A 121 -12.11 -16.56 -9.86
N THR A 122 -12.38 -17.64 -10.60
CA THR A 122 -11.62 -18.03 -11.79
C THR A 122 -12.03 -17.26 -13.05
N SER A 123 -13.14 -16.51 -13.01
CA SER A 123 -13.64 -15.76 -14.16
C SER A 123 -12.74 -14.56 -14.47
N PHE A 124 -12.40 -14.39 -15.75
CA PHE A 124 -11.66 -13.22 -16.24
C PHE A 124 -12.35 -11.90 -15.88
N TRP A 125 -13.69 -11.83 -15.98
CA TRP A 125 -14.44 -10.62 -15.69
C TRP A 125 -14.41 -10.24 -14.22
N TYR A 126 -14.45 -11.24 -13.31
CA TYR A 126 -14.28 -11.03 -11.88
C TYR A 126 -12.91 -10.41 -11.59
N ASN A 127 -11.84 -11.03 -12.08
CA ASN A 127 -10.47 -10.60 -11.85
C ASN A 127 -10.19 -9.22 -12.47
N PHE A 128 -10.69 -8.96 -13.67
CA PHE A 128 -10.55 -7.65 -14.32
C PHE A 128 -11.27 -6.54 -13.55
N THR A 129 -12.51 -6.78 -13.10
CA THR A 129 -13.26 -5.81 -12.31
C THR A 129 -12.58 -5.54 -10.98
N LEU A 130 -12.13 -6.60 -10.29
CA LEU A 130 -11.39 -6.49 -9.03
C LEU A 130 -10.10 -5.67 -9.21
N PHE A 131 -9.34 -5.94 -10.28
CA PHE A 131 -8.13 -5.21 -10.63
C PHE A 131 -8.38 -3.71 -10.77
N VAL A 132 -9.40 -3.33 -11.53
CA VAL A 132 -9.77 -1.91 -11.74
C VAL A 132 -10.24 -1.27 -10.44
N LEU A 133 -11.05 -1.99 -9.62
CA LEU A 133 -11.53 -1.49 -8.34
C LEU A 133 -10.39 -1.26 -7.34
N VAL A 134 -9.44 -2.17 -7.25
CA VAL A 134 -8.28 -2.00 -6.36
C VAL A 134 -7.48 -0.76 -6.73
N ILE A 135 -7.25 -0.53 -8.03
CA ILE A 135 -6.56 0.69 -8.48
C ILE A 135 -7.36 1.93 -8.10
N ALA A 136 -8.66 1.97 -8.42
CA ALA A 136 -9.52 3.11 -8.13
C ALA A 136 -9.56 3.43 -6.63
N PHE A 137 -9.75 2.42 -5.78
CA PHE A 137 -9.75 2.59 -4.33
C PHE A 137 -8.38 2.98 -3.78
N THR A 138 -7.29 2.50 -4.36
CA THR A 138 -5.95 2.91 -3.93
C THR A 138 -5.73 4.41 -4.14
N TYR A 139 -6.13 4.94 -5.29
CA TYR A 139 -6.10 6.38 -5.55
C TYR A 139 -7.00 7.16 -4.60
N PHE A 140 -8.24 6.69 -4.42
CA PHE A 140 -9.21 7.32 -3.53
C PHE A 140 -8.71 7.40 -2.08
N TYR A 141 -8.24 6.28 -1.53
CA TYR A 141 -7.70 6.23 -0.17
C TYR A 141 -6.41 7.03 -0.01
N THR A 142 -5.52 7.00 -1.00
CA THR A 142 -4.30 7.80 -0.96
C THR A 142 -4.63 9.29 -0.93
N ALA A 143 -5.60 9.75 -1.70
CA ALA A 143 -6.05 11.14 -1.70
C ALA A 143 -6.66 11.59 -0.35
N ILE A 144 -7.31 10.67 0.37
CA ILE A 144 -7.88 10.96 1.70
C ILE A 144 -6.79 11.00 2.79
N ILE A 145 -5.88 10.01 2.77
CA ILE A 145 -4.87 9.85 3.83
C ILE A 145 -3.77 10.90 3.71
N VAL A 146 -3.34 11.18 2.50
CA VAL A 146 -2.29 12.16 2.24
C VAL A 146 -2.93 13.45 1.73
N ASN A 147 -2.91 14.48 2.57
CA ASN A 147 -3.39 15.80 2.20
C ASN A 147 -2.21 16.71 1.86
N PRO A 148 -1.94 16.97 0.56
CA PRO A 148 -0.80 17.79 0.14
C PRO A 148 -0.88 19.22 0.66
N GLN A 149 -2.10 19.73 0.87
CA GLN A 149 -2.35 21.08 1.35
C GLN A 149 -1.93 21.23 2.81
N MET A 150 -2.31 20.28 3.69
CA MET A 150 -1.87 20.27 5.08
C MET A 150 -0.36 20.13 5.18
N MET A 151 0.25 19.26 4.39
CA MET A 151 1.70 19.07 4.36
C MET A 151 2.44 20.36 3.96
N ALA A 152 1.96 21.05 2.94
CA ALA A 152 2.57 22.31 2.49
C ALA A 152 2.41 23.44 3.53
N ASP A 153 1.26 23.50 4.20
CA ASP A 153 1.00 24.48 5.25
C ASP A 153 1.85 24.21 6.51
N ASP A 154 2.01 22.96 6.90
CA ASP A 154 2.87 22.57 8.02
C ASP A 154 4.35 22.89 7.72
N MET A 155 4.81 22.62 6.49
CA MET A 155 6.14 23.04 6.07
C MET A 155 6.32 24.56 6.15
N LYS A 156 5.33 25.33 5.66
CA LYS A 156 5.36 26.78 5.69
C LYS A 156 5.41 27.32 7.12
N ARG A 157 4.58 26.77 8.04
CA ARG A 157 4.56 27.14 9.46
C ARG A 157 5.89 26.89 10.16
N ASN A 158 6.55 25.80 9.81
CA ASN A 158 7.84 25.41 10.37
C ASN A 158 9.05 26.07 9.67
N GLY A 159 8.80 26.99 8.71
CA GLY A 159 9.87 27.66 7.95
C GLY A 159 10.63 26.74 7.00
N GLY A 160 10.02 25.61 6.61
CA GLY A 160 10.55 24.66 5.65
C GLY A 160 10.16 25.02 4.22
N PHE A 161 11.03 24.73 3.26
CA PHE A 161 10.75 24.87 1.84
C PHE A 161 11.44 23.77 1.05
N ILE A 162 10.87 23.43 -0.10
CA ILE A 162 11.45 22.48 -1.04
C ILE A 162 12.40 23.27 -1.96
N PRO A 163 13.68 22.88 -2.08
CA PRO A 163 14.59 23.56 -2.99
C PRO A 163 14.09 23.53 -4.43
N GLY A 164 13.99 24.70 -5.07
CA GLY A 164 13.51 24.83 -6.44
C GLY A 164 12.01 25.01 -6.60
N VAL A 165 11.21 24.94 -5.54
CA VAL A 165 9.74 25.10 -5.57
C VAL A 165 9.34 26.30 -4.72
N LYS A 166 8.48 27.18 -5.28
CA LYS A 166 7.97 28.35 -4.52
C LYS A 166 7.06 27.88 -3.39
N PRO A 167 7.23 28.43 -2.14
CA PRO A 167 6.34 28.11 -1.02
C PRO A 167 4.88 28.48 -1.33
N GLY A 168 3.94 27.63 -0.92
CA GLY A 168 2.51 27.84 -1.12
C GLY A 168 1.91 26.90 -2.16
N LYS A 169 1.07 27.43 -3.06
CA LYS A 169 0.32 26.62 -4.06
C LYS A 169 1.21 25.74 -4.94
N SER A 170 2.38 26.23 -5.33
CA SER A 170 3.34 25.47 -6.12
C SER A 170 3.90 24.25 -5.37
N THR A 171 4.06 24.37 -4.05
CA THR A 171 4.48 23.23 -3.21
C THR A 171 3.38 22.17 -3.12
N VAL A 172 2.11 22.58 -3.00
CA VAL A 172 0.96 21.67 -3.02
C VAL A 172 0.91 20.89 -4.33
N SER A 173 0.95 21.59 -5.48
CA SER A 173 0.94 20.94 -6.79
C SER A 173 2.12 19.99 -6.98
N TYR A 174 3.30 20.35 -6.49
CA TYR A 174 4.48 19.50 -6.58
C TYR A 174 4.35 18.20 -5.77
N ILE A 175 3.80 18.30 -4.55
CA ILE A 175 3.56 17.11 -3.71
C ILE A 175 2.48 16.24 -4.34
N ASP A 176 1.40 16.83 -4.83
CA ASP A 176 0.29 16.13 -5.48
C ASP A 176 0.74 15.37 -6.74
N ASP A 177 1.53 16.00 -7.60
CA ASP A 177 2.14 15.37 -8.77
C ASP A 177 3.01 14.16 -8.39
N ILE A 178 3.84 14.31 -7.36
CA ILE A 178 4.68 13.21 -6.88
C ILE A 178 3.80 12.08 -6.34
N MET A 179 2.79 12.40 -5.52
CA MET A 179 1.89 11.40 -4.95
C MET A 179 1.15 10.62 -6.04
N THR A 180 0.60 11.30 -7.03
CA THR A 180 -0.09 10.65 -8.16
C THR A 180 0.84 9.70 -8.91
N ARG A 181 2.08 10.13 -9.17
CA ARG A 181 3.07 9.30 -9.90
C ARG A 181 3.55 8.09 -9.10
N ILE A 182 3.72 8.21 -7.78
CA ILE A 182 4.16 7.08 -6.95
C ILE A 182 3.02 6.14 -6.60
N THR A 183 1.77 6.62 -6.55
CA THR A 183 0.60 5.79 -6.28
C THR A 183 0.32 4.82 -7.44
N LEU A 184 0.60 5.21 -8.69
CA LEU A 184 0.35 4.37 -9.86
C LEU A 184 1.07 3.01 -9.78
N PRO A 185 2.41 2.93 -9.66
CA PRO A 185 3.08 1.63 -9.55
C PRO A 185 2.66 0.87 -8.29
N GLY A 186 2.37 1.56 -7.18
CA GLY A 186 1.87 0.94 -5.96
C GLY A 186 0.49 0.31 -6.13
N SER A 187 -0.44 1.00 -6.78
CA SER A 187 -1.81 0.51 -7.02
C SER A 187 -1.85 -0.66 -8.01
N VAL A 188 -1.07 -0.59 -9.09
CA VAL A 188 -0.97 -1.68 -10.07
C VAL A 188 -0.40 -2.94 -9.42
N PHE A 189 0.62 -2.79 -8.59
CA PHE A 189 1.21 -3.93 -7.90
C PHE A 189 0.23 -4.55 -6.88
N LEU A 190 -0.48 -3.73 -6.09
CA LEU A 190 -1.52 -4.21 -5.19
C LEU A 190 -2.62 -4.96 -5.95
N ALA A 191 -3.03 -4.43 -7.11
CA ALA A 191 -4.03 -5.05 -7.95
C ALA A 191 -3.55 -6.42 -8.50
N ILE A 192 -2.28 -6.53 -8.93
CA ILE A 192 -1.71 -7.80 -9.41
C ILE A 192 -1.64 -8.85 -8.30
N ILE A 193 -1.30 -8.46 -7.07
CA ILE A 193 -1.24 -9.42 -5.94
C ILE A 193 -2.64 -9.88 -5.52
N THR A 194 -3.66 -9.06 -5.75
CA THR A 194 -5.02 -9.33 -5.27
C THR A 194 -5.79 -10.23 -6.25
N VAL A 195 -5.44 -10.18 -7.52
CA VAL A 195 -6.00 -10.98 -8.61
C VAL A 195 -5.28 -12.31 -8.75
#